data_01f76b5443dffc8ddcfc6a88622a603e
#
_entry.id   01f76b5443dffc8ddcfc6a88622a603e
#
_cell.length_a   1.000
_cell.length_b   1.000
_cell.length_c   1.000
_cell.angle_alpha   90.00
_cell.angle_beta   90.00
_cell.angle_gamma   90.00
#
_symmetry.space_group_name_H-M   'P 1'
#
loop_
_entity.id
_entity.type
_entity.pdbx_description
1 polymer ?
#
loop_
_entity_poly.entity_id
_entity_poly.type
_entity_poly.pdbx_seq_one_letter_code
_entity_poly.pdbx_strand_id
1 'polypeptide(L)'
;VSESVYIETSVIGYLTARSTKNLIVAGNIETTRDWWQNRRNYFVLYISQVVLDEVAKGDTEIALKRLEILNELPLVELNQAVRNLATQFLMRSNLPAKASDDAVHIAAATVHGLDYLLTWNCKHIANAQIQRKLAEISLDLGYELPIICTPYELLGDYNDVAR
;
A
#
# COMPACT_ATOMS: atom_id res chain seq x y z
N VAL A 1 -1.98 -12.97 -17.56
CA VAL A 1 -2.46 -12.83 -16.17
C VAL A 1 -2.02 -11.48 -15.63
N SER A 2 -2.96 -10.68 -15.13
CA SER A 2 -2.65 -9.36 -14.57
C SER A 2 -1.98 -9.51 -13.21
N GLU A 3 -0.99 -8.67 -12.96
CA GLU A 3 -0.34 -8.58 -11.66
C GLU A 3 -1.27 -7.96 -10.62
N SER A 4 -1.10 -8.35 -9.37
CA SER A 4 -1.93 -7.91 -8.24
C SER A 4 -1.22 -6.83 -7.41
N VAL A 5 -2.00 -5.86 -6.95
CA VAL A 5 -1.50 -4.72 -6.14
C VAL A 5 -2.35 -4.55 -4.90
N TYR A 6 -1.70 -4.52 -3.75
CA TYR A 6 -2.32 -4.08 -2.51
C TYR A 6 -2.20 -2.56 -2.40
N ILE A 7 -3.33 -1.89 -2.22
CA ILE A 7 -3.37 -0.42 -2.09
C ILE A 7 -3.39 -0.05 -0.61
N GLU A 8 -2.28 0.50 -0.13
CA GLU A 8 -2.18 0.95 1.26
C GLU A 8 -2.83 2.35 1.40
N THR A 9 -3.28 2.66 2.58
CA THR A 9 -4.11 3.84 2.90
C THR A 9 -3.53 5.17 2.43
N SER A 10 -2.21 5.34 2.47
CA SER A 10 -1.55 6.58 2.06
C SER A 10 -1.79 6.93 0.58
N VAL A 11 -1.94 5.92 -0.27
CA VAL A 11 -2.25 6.13 -1.69
C VAL A 11 -3.62 6.81 -1.84
N ILE A 12 -4.61 6.35 -1.09
CA ILE A 12 -5.95 6.95 -1.09
C ILE A 12 -5.92 8.36 -0.49
N GLY A 13 -5.09 8.56 0.53
CA GLY A 13 -4.86 9.89 1.10
C GLY A 13 -4.37 10.90 0.08
N TYR A 14 -3.38 10.51 -0.74
CA TYR A 14 -2.85 11.37 -1.80
C TYR A 14 -3.86 11.60 -2.93
N LEU A 15 -4.66 10.59 -3.30
CA LEU A 15 -5.71 10.74 -4.32
C LEU A 15 -6.76 11.81 -3.94
N THR A 16 -7.05 11.92 -2.66
CA THR A 16 -8.07 12.83 -2.12
C THR A 16 -7.48 14.07 -1.47
N ALA A 17 -6.18 14.30 -1.62
CA ALA A 17 -5.48 15.41 -0.99
C ALA A 17 -5.89 16.76 -1.58
N ARG A 18 -5.88 17.78 -0.72
CA ARG A 18 -6.07 19.17 -1.14
C ARG A 18 -4.77 19.71 -1.74
N SER A 19 -4.89 20.81 -2.50
CA SER A 19 -3.74 21.53 -3.03
C SER A 19 -2.78 21.92 -1.91
N THR A 20 -1.48 21.84 -2.20
CA THR A 20 -0.42 22.15 -1.26
C THR A 20 0.65 23.02 -1.93
N LYS A 21 1.30 23.86 -1.13
CA LYS A 21 2.47 24.64 -1.57
C LYS A 21 3.77 23.86 -1.49
N ASN A 22 3.77 22.71 -0.82
CA ASN A 22 4.93 21.82 -0.77
C ASN A 22 5.08 21.10 -2.11
N LEU A 23 6.15 21.41 -2.84
CA LEU A 23 6.37 20.90 -4.20
C LEU A 23 6.57 19.40 -4.25
N ILE A 24 7.19 18.80 -3.24
CA ILE A 24 7.39 17.35 -3.19
C ILE A 24 6.05 16.65 -3.00
N VAL A 25 5.24 17.13 -2.06
CA VAL A 25 3.90 16.57 -1.81
C VAL A 25 3.00 16.78 -3.03
N ALA A 26 3.05 17.94 -3.66
CA ALA A 26 2.28 18.23 -4.87
C ALA A 26 2.66 17.27 -6.01
N GLY A 27 3.95 16.99 -6.20
CA GLY A 27 4.44 16.01 -7.17
C GLY A 27 3.94 14.60 -6.89
N ASN A 28 3.95 14.19 -5.63
CA ASN A 28 3.44 12.89 -5.22
C ASN A 28 1.93 12.74 -5.46
N ILE A 29 1.17 13.80 -5.21
CA ILE A 29 -0.28 13.83 -5.49
C ILE A 29 -0.53 13.64 -7.00
N GLU A 30 0.18 14.38 -7.84
CA GLU A 30 0.04 14.28 -9.30
C GLU A 30 0.43 12.90 -9.81
N THR A 31 1.53 12.33 -9.32
CA THR A 31 1.97 10.98 -9.65
C THR A 31 0.91 9.94 -9.27
N THR A 32 0.31 10.09 -8.09
CA THR A 32 -0.73 9.16 -7.61
C THR A 32 -1.98 9.24 -8.48
N ARG A 33 -2.41 10.43 -8.85
CA ARG A 33 -3.56 10.65 -9.73
C ARG A 33 -3.31 10.09 -11.13
N ASP A 34 -2.12 10.31 -11.68
CA ASP A 34 -1.72 9.76 -12.98
C ASP A 34 -1.76 8.23 -12.97
N TRP A 35 -1.15 7.61 -11.96
CA TRP A 35 -1.19 6.15 -11.81
C TRP A 35 -2.63 5.64 -11.71
N TRP A 36 -3.45 6.27 -10.88
CA TRP A 36 -4.84 5.86 -10.68
C TRP A 36 -5.68 5.96 -11.94
N GLN A 37 -5.51 7.03 -12.69
CA GLN A 37 -6.28 7.28 -13.91
C GLN A 37 -5.81 6.43 -15.10
N ASN A 38 -4.50 6.25 -15.25
CA ASN A 38 -3.91 5.71 -16.47
C ASN A 38 -3.31 4.32 -16.32
N ARG A 39 -3.00 3.88 -15.10
CA ARG A 39 -2.28 2.62 -14.88
C ARG A 39 -3.04 1.56 -14.09
N ARG A 40 -3.92 1.94 -13.20
CA ARG A 40 -4.60 0.97 -12.30
C ARG A 40 -5.29 -0.18 -13.02
N ASN A 41 -5.82 0.04 -14.21
CA ASN A 41 -6.56 -0.96 -14.97
C ASN A 41 -5.68 -2.09 -15.55
N TYR A 42 -4.36 -1.91 -15.50
CA TYR A 42 -3.41 -2.98 -15.86
C TYR A 42 -3.21 -3.99 -14.73
N PHE A 43 -3.73 -3.72 -13.55
CA PHE A 43 -3.55 -4.52 -12.33
C PHE A 43 -4.88 -4.97 -11.76
N VAL A 44 -4.83 -6.01 -10.92
CA VAL A 44 -5.94 -6.39 -10.06
C VAL A 44 -5.67 -5.78 -8.67
N LEU A 45 -6.55 -4.90 -8.22
CA LEU A 45 -6.35 -4.14 -6.98
C LEU A 45 -7.05 -4.80 -5.80
N TYR A 46 -6.37 -4.80 -4.66
CA TYR A 46 -6.87 -5.32 -3.39
C TYR A 46 -6.62 -4.34 -2.26
N ILE A 47 -7.48 -4.37 -1.26
CA ILE A 47 -7.30 -3.69 0.03
C ILE A 47 -7.59 -4.68 1.15
N SER A 48 -7.53 -4.20 2.40
CA SER A 48 -7.99 -4.95 3.57
C SER A 48 -8.90 -4.08 4.43
N GLN A 49 -9.50 -4.68 5.46
CA GLN A 49 -10.34 -3.95 6.41
C GLN A 49 -9.57 -2.80 7.11
N VAL A 50 -8.25 -2.96 7.32
CA VAL A 50 -7.42 -1.90 7.93
C VAL A 50 -7.44 -0.64 7.06
N VAL A 51 -7.41 -0.77 5.73
CA VAL A 51 -7.51 0.40 4.84
C VAL A 51 -8.85 1.11 5.04
N LEU A 52 -9.95 0.36 5.08
CA LEU A 52 -11.29 0.93 5.29
C LEU A 52 -11.38 1.64 6.64
N ASP A 53 -10.85 1.02 7.70
CA ASP A 53 -10.86 1.59 9.04
C ASP A 53 -10.04 2.88 9.12
N GLU A 54 -8.88 2.91 8.48
CA GLU A 54 -8.01 4.09 8.47
C GLU A 54 -8.61 5.25 7.66
N VAL A 55 -9.19 4.99 6.49
CA VAL A 55 -9.79 6.05 5.66
C VAL A 55 -11.07 6.62 6.28
N ALA A 56 -11.75 5.84 7.14
CA ALA A 56 -12.95 6.28 7.84
C ALA A 56 -12.66 7.29 8.96
N LYS A 57 -11.40 7.43 9.38
CA LYS A 57 -10.98 8.39 10.41
C LYS A 57 -10.85 9.80 9.83
N GLY A 58 -11.03 10.80 10.69
CA GLY A 58 -10.86 12.20 10.35
C GLY A 58 -12.14 12.87 9.85
N ASP A 59 -11.99 13.82 8.93
CA ASP A 59 -13.10 14.59 8.38
C ASP A 59 -14.10 13.69 7.66
N THR A 60 -15.38 13.79 8.05
CA THR A 60 -16.45 12.91 7.55
C THR A 60 -16.67 13.02 6.05
N GLU A 61 -16.59 14.21 5.49
CA GLU A 61 -16.80 14.44 4.06
C GLU A 61 -15.67 13.81 3.23
N ILE A 62 -14.43 13.97 3.67
CA ILE A 62 -13.26 13.35 3.03
C ILE A 62 -13.30 11.84 3.19
N ALA A 63 -13.69 11.34 4.36
CA ALA A 63 -13.83 9.92 4.62
C ALA A 63 -14.85 9.27 3.67
N LEU A 64 -15.98 9.91 3.43
CA LEU A 64 -17.00 9.43 2.49
C LEU A 64 -16.46 9.34 1.06
N LYS A 65 -15.69 10.32 0.60
CA LYS A 65 -15.03 10.29 -0.72
C LYS A 65 -14.08 9.12 -0.85
N ARG A 66 -13.28 8.88 0.18
CA ARG A 66 -12.31 7.77 0.21
C ARG A 66 -13.01 6.42 0.17
N LEU A 67 -14.06 6.25 0.97
CA LEU A 67 -14.85 5.01 0.99
C LEU A 67 -15.53 4.76 -0.37
N GLU A 68 -16.00 5.78 -1.03
CA GLU A 68 -16.57 5.68 -2.38
C GLU A 68 -15.56 5.18 -3.40
N ILE A 69 -14.32 5.70 -3.38
CA ILE A 69 -13.22 5.25 -4.24
C ILE A 69 -12.92 3.76 -4.01
N LEU A 70 -13.00 3.30 -2.76
CA LEU A 70 -12.65 1.93 -2.37
C LEU A 70 -13.80 0.93 -2.51
N ASN A 71 -15.02 1.39 -2.77
CA ASN A 71 -16.24 0.58 -2.70
C ASN A 71 -16.22 -0.67 -3.57
N GLU A 72 -15.54 -0.64 -4.71
CA GLU A 72 -15.48 -1.77 -5.64
C GLU A 72 -14.24 -2.65 -5.49
N LEU A 73 -13.31 -2.28 -4.61
CA LEU A 73 -12.08 -3.03 -4.44
C LEU A 73 -12.30 -4.24 -3.51
N PRO A 74 -11.90 -5.44 -3.94
CA PRO A 74 -12.01 -6.63 -3.10
C PRO A 74 -11.09 -6.55 -1.88
N LEU A 75 -11.56 -7.14 -0.78
CA LEU A 75 -10.84 -7.21 0.48
C LEU A 75 -10.08 -8.54 0.57
N VAL A 76 -8.79 -8.48 0.88
CA VAL A 76 -8.07 -9.68 1.34
C VAL A 76 -8.41 -9.94 2.80
N GLU A 77 -8.56 -11.20 3.17
CA GLU A 77 -8.94 -11.59 4.52
C GLU A 77 -7.76 -11.38 5.50
N LEU A 78 -8.06 -10.76 6.64
CA LEU A 78 -7.12 -10.63 7.75
C LEU A 78 -7.23 -11.87 8.66
N ASN A 79 -6.80 -13.01 8.13
CA ASN A 79 -6.87 -14.30 8.79
C ASN A 79 -5.75 -14.49 9.84
N GLN A 80 -5.72 -15.66 10.50
CA GLN A 80 -4.71 -15.94 11.52
C GLN A 80 -3.28 -15.91 10.96
N ALA A 81 -3.07 -16.37 9.72
CA ALA A 81 -1.75 -16.32 9.08
C ALA A 81 -1.25 -14.88 8.93
N VAL A 82 -2.12 -13.95 8.55
CA VAL A 82 -1.79 -12.52 8.47
C VAL A 82 -1.41 -11.97 9.85
N ARG A 83 -2.19 -12.29 10.87
CA ARG A 83 -1.90 -11.84 12.25
C ARG A 83 -0.57 -12.39 12.77
N ASN A 84 -0.31 -13.66 12.51
CA ASN A 84 0.94 -14.30 12.91
C ASN A 84 2.15 -13.66 12.22
N LEU A 85 2.08 -13.43 10.92
CA LEU A 85 3.17 -12.79 10.19
C LEU A 85 3.38 -11.34 10.64
N ALA A 86 2.31 -10.58 10.84
CA ALA A 86 2.40 -9.20 11.36
C ALA A 86 3.09 -9.16 12.72
N THR A 87 2.77 -10.09 13.62
CA THR A 87 3.42 -10.23 14.93
C THR A 87 4.91 -10.51 14.76
N GLN A 88 5.29 -11.41 13.86
CA GLN A 88 6.70 -11.72 13.58
C GLN A 88 7.43 -10.49 13.02
N PHE A 89 6.82 -9.71 12.15
CA PHE A 89 7.39 -8.47 11.66
C PHE A 89 7.68 -7.49 12.79
N LEU A 90 6.74 -7.31 13.72
CA LEU A 90 6.94 -6.42 14.87
C LEU A 90 8.02 -6.92 15.84
N MET A 91 8.09 -8.23 16.05
CA MET A 91 9.05 -8.83 17.00
C MET A 91 10.48 -8.89 16.45
N ARG A 92 10.66 -9.13 15.17
CA ARG A 92 11.93 -9.47 14.54
C ARG A 92 12.51 -8.40 13.62
N SER A 93 11.74 -7.37 13.28
CA SER A 93 12.20 -6.25 12.46
C SER A 93 12.42 -5.00 13.30
N ASN A 94 12.90 -3.94 12.67
CA ASN A 94 13.10 -2.63 13.32
C ASN A 94 11.83 -1.77 13.32
N LEU A 95 10.66 -2.34 13.05
CA LEU A 95 9.40 -1.62 13.13
C LEU A 95 9.07 -1.28 14.59
N PRO A 96 8.73 -0.03 14.91
CA PRO A 96 8.30 0.32 16.25
C PRO A 96 6.93 -0.26 16.58
N ALA A 97 6.63 -0.48 17.85
CA ALA A 97 5.34 -1.03 18.29
C ALA A 97 4.13 -0.23 17.78
N LYS A 98 4.28 1.09 17.60
CA LYS A 98 3.24 1.96 17.04
C LYS A 98 2.95 1.72 15.56
N ALA A 99 3.77 0.95 14.87
CA ALA A 99 3.60 0.60 13.45
C ALA A 99 2.84 -0.73 13.27
N SER A 100 1.98 -1.09 14.20
CA SER A 100 1.22 -2.35 14.14
C SER A 100 0.31 -2.43 12.91
N ASP A 101 -0.36 -1.34 12.54
CA ASP A 101 -1.19 -1.30 11.32
C ASP A 101 -0.34 -1.42 10.06
N ASP A 102 0.84 -0.80 10.04
CA ASP A 102 1.79 -0.93 8.93
C ASP A 102 2.22 -2.40 8.76
N ALA A 103 2.51 -3.08 9.86
CA ALA A 103 2.85 -4.50 9.84
C ALA A 103 1.71 -5.36 9.30
N VAL A 104 0.46 -5.02 9.60
CA VAL A 104 -0.71 -5.75 9.08
C VAL A 104 -0.86 -5.53 7.58
N HIS A 105 -0.68 -4.33 7.06
CA HIS A 105 -0.70 -4.07 5.61
C HIS A 105 0.33 -4.94 4.88
N ILE A 106 1.56 -4.96 5.39
CA ILE A 106 2.65 -5.74 4.77
C ILE A 106 2.33 -7.24 4.86
N ALA A 107 1.90 -7.72 6.01
CA ALA A 107 1.58 -9.14 6.21
C ALA A 107 0.39 -9.58 5.33
N ALA A 108 -0.63 -8.75 5.19
CA ALA A 108 -1.78 -9.06 4.34
C ALA A 108 -1.37 -9.26 2.88
N ALA A 109 -0.59 -8.33 2.34
CA ALA A 109 -0.08 -8.45 0.97
C ALA A 109 0.83 -9.69 0.79
N THR A 110 1.64 -10.00 1.79
CA THR A 110 2.60 -11.12 1.77
C THR A 110 1.89 -12.47 1.83
N VAL A 111 1.00 -12.66 2.80
CA VAL A 111 0.28 -13.95 3.00
C VAL A 111 -0.61 -14.27 1.80
N HIS A 112 -1.26 -13.26 1.22
CA HIS A 112 -2.13 -13.45 0.05
C HIS A 112 -1.37 -13.53 -1.28
N GLY A 113 -0.04 -13.44 -1.25
CA GLY A 113 0.80 -13.63 -2.43
C GLY A 113 0.61 -12.55 -3.49
N LEU A 114 0.35 -11.32 -3.07
CA LEU A 114 0.19 -10.20 -4.01
C LEU A 114 1.55 -9.78 -4.57
N ASP A 115 1.55 -9.30 -5.81
CA ASP A 115 2.80 -8.95 -6.50
C ASP A 115 3.41 -7.66 -5.98
N TYR A 116 2.57 -6.67 -5.70
CA TYR A 116 3.01 -5.33 -5.26
C TYR A 116 2.25 -4.86 -4.03
N LEU A 117 2.93 -4.14 -3.18
CA LEU A 117 2.33 -3.29 -2.14
C LEU A 117 2.61 -1.84 -2.50
N LEU A 118 1.57 -1.09 -2.83
CA LEU A 118 1.67 0.30 -3.27
C LEU A 118 1.43 1.23 -2.08
N THR A 119 2.38 2.13 -1.80
CA THR A 119 2.35 2.98 -0.61
C THR A 119 3.20 4.24 -0.77
N TRP A 120 2.84 5.30 -0.06
CA TRP A 120 3.68 6.47 0.16
C TRP A 120 4.30 6.50 1.57
N ASN A 121 4.03 5.49 2.39
CA ASN A 121 4.66 5.38 3.71
C ASN A 121 6.11 4.92 3.58
N CYS A 122 7.01 5.87 3.33
CA CYS A 122 8.44 5.61 3.16
C CYS A 122 9.19 5.49 4.49
N LYS A 123 8.52 5.73 5.61
CA LYS A 123 9.11 5.60 6.94
C LYS A 123 9.08 4.15 7.44
N HIS A 124 7.94 3.47 7.32
CA HIS A 124 7.74 2.14 7.90
C HIS A 124 7.44 1.04 6.88
N ILE A 125 7.11 1.37 5.64
CA ILE A 125 6.73 0.37 4.62
C ILE A 125 7.68 0.43 3.44
N ALA A 126 7.65 1.49 2.63
CA ALA A 126 8.57 1.67 1.50
C ALA A 126 9.94 2.20 1.99
N ASN A 127 10.58 1.44 2.87
CA ASN A 127 11.86 1.75 3.47
C ASN A 127 12.85 0.61 3.18
N ALA A 128 13.90 0.90 2.43
CA ALA A 128 14.84 -0.12 1.95
C ALA A 128 15.49 -0.93 3.07
N GLN A 129 15.82 -0.30 4.20
CA GLN A 129 16.42 -0.99 5.34
C GLN A 129 15.44 -1.95 6.02
N ILE A 130 14.20 -1.53 6.17
CA ILE A 130 13.14 -2.35 6.76
C ILE A 130 12.77 -3.50 5.83
N GLN A 131 12.65 -3.25 4.53
CA GLN A 131 12.27 -4.26 3.53
C GLN A 131 13.22 -5.45 3.52
N ARG A 132 14.50 -5.23 3.66
CA ARG A 132 15.49 -6.32 3.70
C ARG A 132 15.17 -7.29 4.84
N LYS A 133 14.91 -6.76 6.02
CA LYS A 133 14.56 -7.57 7.20
C LYS A 133 13.21 -8.27 7.05
N LEU A 134 12.22 -7.58 6.51
CA LEU A 134 10.90 -8.15 6.25
C LEU A 134 10.98 -9.30 5.24
N ALA A 135 11.84 -9.18 4.22
CA ALA A 135 12.05 -10.25 3.24
C ALA A 135 12.65 -11.50 3.89
N GLU A 136 13.65 -11.34 4.76
CA GLU A 136 14.27 -12.45 5.51
C GLU A 136 13.24 -13.17 6.38
N ILE A 137 12.43 -12.42 7.14
CA ILE A 137 11.38 -12.98 8.01
C ILE A 137 10.33 -13.72 7.18
N SER A 138 9.91 -13.15 6.07
CA SER A 138 8.91 -13.76 5.18
C SER A 138 9.40 -15.10 4.65
N LEU A 139 10.64 -15.16 4.16
CA LEU A 139 11.24 -16.39 3.65
C LEU A 139 11.34 -17.48 4.72
N ASP A 140 11.72 -17.13 5.95
CA ASP A 140 11.79 -18.07 7.08
C ASP A 140 10.45 -18.74 7.35
N LEU A 141 9.35 -18.04 7.08
CA LEU A 141 7.98 -18.53 7.32
C LEU A 141 7.30 -19.07 6.06
N GLY A 142 8.04 -19.19 4.96
CA GLY A 142 7.54 -19.78 3.72
C GLY A 142 6.77 -18.82 2.81
N TYR A 143 6.98 -17.52 2.96
CA TYR A 143 6.34 -16.49 2.15
C TYR A 143 7.34 -15.71 1.33
N GLU A 144 6.86 -15.10 0.24
CA GLU A 144 7.62 -14.14 -0.54
C GLU A 144 7.06 -12.74 -0.30
N LEU A 145 7.93 -11.82 0.14
CA LEU A 145 7.54 -10.43 0.33
C LEU A 145 7.18 -9.81 -1.03
N PRO A 146 6.05 -9.09 -1.16
CA PRO A 146 5.75 -8.38 -2.41
C PRO A 146 6.80 -7.29 -2.67
N ILE A 147 6.87 -6.84 -3.92
CA ILE A 147 7.63 -5.63 -4.25
C ILE A 147 6.89 -4.45 -3.63
N ILE A 148 7.56 -3.75 -2.71
CA ILE A 148 7.00 -2.58 -2.04
C ILE A 148 7.50 -1.34 -2.75
N CYS A 149 6.60 -0.53 -3.26
CA CYS A 149 6.94 0.61 -4.10
C CYS A 149 5.93 1.74 -3.97
N THR A 150 6.31 2.91 -4.49
CA THR A 150 5.42 4.05 -4.62
C THR A 150 4.74 4.02 -6.00
N PRO A 151 3.66 4.79 -6.20
CA PRO A 151 3.05 4.91 -7.52
C PRO A 151 4.01 5.36 -8.63
N TYR A 152 5.06 6.09 -8.28
CA TYR A 152 6.08 6.52 -9.24
C TYR A 152 6.74 5.32 -9.94
N GLU A 153 7.04 4.28 -9.19
CA GLU A 153 7.75 3.10 -9.70
C GLU A 153 6.85 2.16 -10.53
N LEU A 154 5.53 2.34 -10.47
CA LEU A 154 4.54 1.57 -11.26
C LEU A 154 3.89 2.37 -12.39
N LEU A 155 4.43 3.52 -12.76
CA LEU A 155 3.90 4.32 -13.89
C LEU A 155 4.09 3.65 -15.25
N GLY A 156 5.00 2.69 -15.37
CA GLY A 156 5.37 2.08 -16.63
C GLY A 156 6.49 2.85 -17.33
N ASP A 157 6.84 2.42 -18.53
CA ASP A 157 7.90 3.08 -19.30
C ASP A 157 7.49 4.49 -19.73
N TYR A 158 8.41 5.41 -19.63
CA TYR A 158 8.21 6.81 -20.04
C TYR A 158 7.66 6.93 -21.47
N ASN A 159 7.98 5.97 -22.32
CA ASN A 159 7.51 5.91 -23.71
C ASN A 159 6.05 5.50 -23.85
N ASP A 160 5.47 4.84 -22.85
CA ASP A 160 4.06 4.44 -22.84
C ASP A 160 3.14 5.59 -22.42
N VAL A 161 3.66 6.56 -21.66
CA VAL A 161 2.92 7.73 -21.21
C VAL A 161 2.81 8.81 -22.31
N ALA A 162 3.72 8.79 -23.29
CA ALA A 162 3.76 9.74 -24.41
C ALA A 162 2.93 9.30 -25.62
N ARG A 163 2.22 8.19 -25.50
CA ARG A 163 1.32 7.64 -26.53
C ARG A 163 -0.12 7.71 -26.09
#